data_0152d2fd6db4cc5a203b574bd84bafff
#
_entry.id   0152d2fd6db4cc5a203b574bd84bafff
#
_cell.length_a   1.000
_cell.length_b   1.000
_cell.length_c   1.000
_cell.angle_alpha   90.00
_cell.angle_beta   90.00
_cell.angle_gamma   90.00
#
_symmetry.space_group_name_H-M   'P 1'
#
loop_
_entity.id
_entity.type
_entity.pdbx_description
1 polymer ?
#
loop_
_entity_poly.entity_id
_entity_poly.type
_entity_poly.pdbx_seq_one_letter_code
_entity_poly.pdbx_strand_id
1 'polypeptide(L)'
;IFTYRNYYNGGGVGLGDINNDGLIIIFFNSNLEKNRLYLNKGDFKFEDITDFAGVAGTKSWSTGVSIADINADGFLDIYVSNSGDIKGDNKQNELYINNGDLTFTEMAADYGLDDTGYSTHAAFFDYDRDGDLDCYLLNNSYKGGFRITNIGTNQRPIRDSVGGDKLFRNDDGYFNDVSEESGIYGSVIGFGLGVTVGDVNNDGWMDIYVSNDFFERDYLYINNADGTFSEELEYQIKSISAASMGADMADINNDGYSEIFVTDMLPEPDERIKTVTTFDNWDRHQYIKTSGYWNQFTRNTLQLNNGDDTFSEIGRLTGVQATDWRWGALMFDFQNDGNKDIFVANGIYQDLTDQDFLQYVTQDEVIREIASPGKVNYKKLIELIPSVPVSNYAFLNYGDLRFENKTNSLGLYKPSFSNGSAYGDLDNDGDYDLVVNNVNMRAFIYENKTEEFYPENKFLKIKLKGRDKNLDAIGSKVFIYSGDKTFNIEQMPIRGFQSTVD
;
A
#
# COMPACT_ATOMS: atom_id res chain seq x y z
N ILE A 1 -4.46 -17.03 10.31
CA ILE A 1 -3.91 -16.09 11.28
C ILE A 1 -2.70 -16.66 12.05
N PHE A 2 -2.74 -17.87 12.57
CA PHE A 2 -1.60 -18.49 13.29
C PHE A 2 -0.57 -19.16 12.37
N THR A 3 -0.94 -19.43 11.13
CA THR A 3 -0.07 -20.04 10.12
C THR A 3 0.53 -18.97 9.22
N TYR A 4 -0.31 -18.02 8.76
CA TYR A 4 0.07 -16.93 7.89
C TYR A 4 -0.23 -15.60 8.59
N ARG A 5 0.79 -14.78 8.81
CA ARG A 5 0.68 -13.54 9.59
C ARG A 5 -0.10 -12.46 8.88
N ASN A 6 0.05 -12.36 7.59
CA ASN A 6 -0.66 -11.40 6.73
C ASN A 6 -2.12 -11.80 6.40
N TYR A 7 -2.66 -12.87 7.02
CA TYR A 7 -4.02 -13.35 6.73
C TYR A 7 -5.13 -12.29 6.98
N TYR A 8 -4.91 -11.38 7.89
CA TYR A 8 -5.88 -10.34 8.26
C TYR A 8 -5.69 -9.01 7.53
N ASN A 9 -4.72 -8.93 6.61
CA ASN A 9 -4.41 -7.68 5.90
C ASN A 9 -5.53 -7.22 4.95
N GLY A 10 -6.43 -8.11 4.53
CA GLY A 10 -7.48 -7.81 3.55
C GLY A 10 -6.97 -7.84 2.13
N GLY A 11 -7.62 -7.10 1.24
CA GLY A 11 -7.27 -7.01 -0.16
C GLY A 11 -7.34 -5.58 -0.69
N GLY A 12 -6.65 -5.33 -1.78
CA GLY A 12 -6.56 -4.04 -2.45
C GLY A 12 -7.81 -3.63 -3.21
N VAL A 13 -7.79 -2.40 -3.70
CA VAL A 13 -8.75 -1.80 -4.64
C VAL A 13 -7.97 -1.31 -5.86
N GLY A 14 -8.43 -1.65 -7.06
CA GLY A 14 -7.90 -1.09 -8.31
C GLY A 14 -8.94 -0.25 -9.02
N LEU A 15 -8.53 0.92 -9.46
CA LEU A 15 -9.32 1.84 -10.28
C LEU A 15 -8.63 2.05 -11.64
N GLY A 16 -9.38 2.23 -12.71
CA GLY A 16 -8.85 2.55 -14.05
C GLY A 16 -9.92 2.45 -15.12
N ASP A 17 -9.71 3.11 -16.24
CA ASP A 17 -10.59 3.05 -17.43
C ASP A 17 -10.13 1.93 -18.37
N ILE A 18 -10.62 0.70 -18.15
CA ILE A 18 -10.19 -0.50 -18.88
C ILE A 18 -10.70 -0.62 -20.33
N ASN A 19 -11.68 0.18 -20.71
CA ASN A 19 -12.30 0.12 -22.04
C ASN A 19 -12.25 1.44 -22.81
N ASN A 20 -11.53 2.42 -22.27
CA ASN A 20 -11.34 3.75 -22.85
C ASN A 20 -12.66 4.51 -23.12
N ASP A 21 -13.71 4.28 -22.28
CA ASP A 21 -14.98 4.99 -22.39
C ASP A 21 -15.06 6.25 -21.51
N GLY A 22 -14.02 6.50 -20.70
CA GLY A 22 -13.91 7.61 -19.78
C GLY A 22 -14.60 7.38 -18.43
N LEU A 23 -15.03 6.16 -18.13
CA LEU A 23 -15.62 5.77 -16.85
C LEU A 23 -14.73 4.78 -16.10
N ILE A 24 -14.33 5.15 -14.89
CA ILE A 24 -13.43 4.37 -14.07
C ILE A 24 -14.15 3.14 -13.49
N ILE A 25 -13.60 1.93 -13.71
CA ILE A 25 -14.08 0.69 -13.11
C ILE A 25 -13.58 0.54 -11.67
N ILE A 26 -14.15 -0.41 -10.93
CA ILE A 26 -13.66 -0.79 -9.60
C ILE A 26 -13.33 -2.29 -9.58
N PHE A 27 -12.08 -2.62 -9.25
CA PHE A 27 -11.64 -3.98 -9.01
C PHE A 27 -11.35 -4.19 -7.52
N PHE A 28 -11.92 -5.24 -6.92
CA PHE A 28 -11.65 -5.62 -5.54
C PHE A 28 -10.95 -6.98 -5.46
N ASN A 29 -9.81 -7.01 -4.81
CA ASN A 29 -9.19 -8.27 -4.39
C ASN A 29 -9.90 -8.85 -3.17
N SER A 30 -9.93 -10.17 -3.11
CA SER A 30 -10.58 -10.90 -2.04
C SER A 30 -9.70 -12.01 -1.47
N ASN A 31 -9.70 -12.11 -0.15
CA ASN A 31 -9.09 -13.20 0.59
C ASN A 31 -10.13 -14.30 0.83
N LEU A 32 -9.87 -15.51 0.31
CA LEU A 32 -10.73 -16.71 0.36
C LEU A 32 -12.02 -16.68 -0.50
N GLU A 33 -12.36 -15.59 -1.11
CA GLU A 33 -13.48 -15.44 -2.05
C GLU A 33 -12.95 -15.04 -3.44
N LYS A 34 -13.84 -14.96 -4.42
CA LYS A 34 -13.50 -14.46 -5.77
C LYS A 34 -13.22 -12.97 -5.75
N ASN A 35 -12.25 -12.53 -6.53
CA ASN A 35 -12.08 -11.12 -6.89
C ASN A 35 -13.36 -10.61 -7.57
N ARG A 36 -13.55 -9.29 -7.61
CA ARG A 36 -14.73 -8.66 -8.21
C ARG A 36 -14.36 -7.49 -9.10
N LEU A 37 -14.91 -7.47 -10.30
CA LEU A 37 -14.79 -6.38 -11.26
C LEU A 37 -16.17 -5.76 -11.49
N TYR A 38 -16.27 -4.45 -11.22
CA TYR A 38 -17.47 -3.68 -11.40
C TYR A 38 -17.30 -2.66 -12.51
N LEU A 39 -18.05 -2.82 -13.60
CA LEU A 39 -18.11 -1.86 -14.69
C LEU A 39 -18.94 -0.65 -14.27
N ASN A 40 -18.40 0.54 -14.41
CA ASN A 40 -19.11 1.80 -14.18
C ASN A 40 -20.06 2.08 -15.34
N LYS A 41 -21.31 2.42 -15.00
CA LYS A 41 -22.38 2.73 -15.96
C LYS A 41 -22.78 4.22 -15.90
N GLY A 42 -21.99 5.05 -15.20
CA GLY A 42 -22.32 6.42 -14.87
C GLY A 42 -23.33 6.55 -13.72
N ASP A 43 -23.49 7.74 -13.17
CA ASP A 43 -24.40 8.07 -12.06
C ASP A 43 -24.23 7.14 -10.84
N PHE A 44 -22.99 6.78 -10.47
CA PHE A 44 -22.66 5.81 -9.39
C PHE A 44 -23.38 4.46 -9.50
N LYS A 45 -23.62 4.00 -10.73
CA LYS A 45 -24.20 2.67 -10.99
C LYS A 45 -23.13 1.72 -11.49
N PHE A 46 -22.97 0.62 -10.80
CA PHE A 46 -21.94 -0.37 -11.08
C PHE A 46 -22.56 -1.73 -11.40
N GLU A 47 -22.05 -2.39 -12.43
CA GLU A 47 -22.47 -3.73 -12.86
C GLU A 47 -21.35 -4.73 -12.60
N ASP A 48 -21.62 -5.81 -11.85
CA ASP A 48 -20.65 -6.90 -11.64
C ASP A 48 -20.48 -7.69 -12.96
N ILE A 49 -19.33 -7.54 -13.59
CA ILE A 49 -18.96 -8.25 -14.83
C ILE A 49 -17.88 -9.30 -14.60
N THR A 50 -17.56 -9.63 -13.35
CA THR A 50 -16.44 -10.50 -12.96
C THR A 50 -16.37 -11.81 -13.74
N ASP A 51 -17.50 -12.56 -13.78
CA ASP A 51 -17.51 -13.85 -14.45
C ASP A 51 -17.49 -13.70 -16.00
N PHE A 52 -18.06 -12.62 -16.54
CA PHE A 52 -17.99 -12.30 -17.97
C PHE A 52 -16.56 -11.91 -18.37
N ALA A 53 -15.92 -11.07 -17.60
CA ALA A 53 -14.56 -10.60 -17.84
C ALA A 53 -13.49 -11.69 -17.63
N GLY A 54 -13.80 -12.74 -16.86
CA GLY A 54 -12.88 -13.85 -16.61
C GLY A 54 -11.82 -13.57 -15.55
N VAL A 55 -12.02 -12.57 -14.69
CA VAL A 55 -11.02 -12.07 -13.72
C VAL A 55 -11.30 -12.45 -12.26
N ALA A 56 -12.11 -13.46 -12.04
CA ALA A 56 -12.51 -13.91 -10.70
C ALA A 56 -11.35 -14.42 -9.82
N GLY A 57 -10.20 -14.68 -10.41
CA GLY A 57 -9.05 -15.31 -9.75
C GLY A 57 -9.18 -16.84 -9.65
N THR A 58 -8.07 -17.52 -9.67
CA THR A 58 -8.00 -18.98 -9.49
C THR A 58 -7.35 -19.36 -8.17
N LYS A 59 -6.74 -18.41 -7.48
CA LYS A 59 -6.01 -18.61 -6.22
C LYS A 59 -6.92 -18.33 -5.02
N SER A 60 -6.50 -18.87 -3.88
CA SER A 60 -7.32 -18.79 -2.66
C SER A 60 -7.14 -17.48 -1.89
N TRP A 61 -6.15 -16.69 -2.23
CA TRP A 61 -5.80 -15.52 -1.44
C TRP A 61 -5.11 -14.45 -2.29
N SER A 62 -5.91 -13.55 -2.85
CA SER A 62 -5.43 -12.35 -3.53
C SER A 62 -5.16 -11.22 -2.51
N THR A 63 -4.13 -10.45 -2.74
CA THR A 63 -3.64 -9.37 -1.88
C THR A 63 -3.69 -8.03 -2.59
N GLY A 64 -2.64 -7.64 -3.30
CA GLY A 64 -2.55 -6.39 -4.05
C GLY A 64 -3.07 -6.51 -5.47
N VAL A 65 -3.54 -5.39 -6.00
CA VAL A 65 -3.89 -5.23 -7.41
C VAL A 65 -3.12 -4.06 -8.00
N SER A 66 -2.58 -4.27 -9.19
CA SER A 66 -1.97 -3.22 -10.00
C SER A 66 -2.65 -3.15 -11.35
N ILE A 67 -3.01 -1.95 -11.77
CA ILE A 67 -3.66 -1.69 -13.05
C ILE A 67 -2.72 -0.79 -13.87
N ALA A 68 -2.28 -1.27 -15.04
CA ALA A 68 -1.41 -0.57 -15.97
C ALA A 68 -1.50 -1.20 -17.36
N ASP A 69 -1.15 -0.49 -18.40
CA ASP A 69 -0.98 -1.02 -19.76
C ASP A 69 0.40 -1.71 -19.86
N ILE A 70 0.45 -3.00 -19.51
CA ILE A 70 1.70 -3.76 -19.34
C ILE A 70 2.27 -4.20 -20.71
N ASN A 71 1.40 -4.42 -21.69
CA ASN A 71 1.77 -4.87 -23.01
C ASN A 71 1.85 -3.73 -24.06
N ALA A 72 1.56 -2.49 -23.65
CA ALA A 72 1.56 -1.29 -24.48
C ALA A 72 0.58 -1.35 -25.68
N ASP A 73 -0.59 -1.96 -25.50
CA ASP A 73 -1.62 -2.04 -26.53
C ASP A 73 -2.69 -0.92 -26.43
N GLY A 74 -2.63 -0.10 -25.35
CA GLY A 74 -3.52 1.02 -25.09
C GLY A 74 -4.76 0.65 -24.26
N PHE A 75 -4.83 -0.56 -23.71
CA PHE A 75 -5.81 -0.99 -22.75
C PHE A 75 -5.15 -1.36 -21.43
N LEU A 76 -5.76 -0.97 -20.31
CA LEU A 76 -5.24 -1.29 -19.00
C LEU A 76 -5.41 -2.79 -18.68
N ASP A 77 -4.33 -3.43 -18.24
CA ASP A 77 -4.27 -4.81 -17.76
C ASP A 77 -4.41 -4.86 -16.24
N ILE A 78 -4.67 -6.04 -15.69
CA ILE A 78 -4.83 -6.24 -14.26
C ILE A 78 -3.82 -7.28 -13.75
N TYR A 79 -2.89 -6.86 -12.89
CA TYR A 79 -2.00 -7.76 -12.18
C TYR A 79 -2.48 -7.99 -10.76
N VAL A 80 -2.61 -9.26 -10.36
CA VAL A 80 -3.09 -9.68 -9.04
C VAL A 80 -1.98 -10.40 -8.31
N SER A 81 -1.51 -9.80 -7.22
CA SER A 81 -0.59 -10.46 -6.29
C SER A 81 -1.34 -11.49 -5.44
N ASN A 82 -0.73 -12.66 -5.24
CA ASN A 82 -1.30 -13.75 -4.46
C ASN A 82 -0.35 -14.18 -3.34
N SER A 83 -0.92 -14.64 -2.22
CA SER A 83 -0.15 -15.01 -1.03
C SER A 83 -0.76 -16.22 -0.34
N GLY A 84 0.03 -16.90 0.49
CA GLY A 84 -0.42 -18.04 1.29
C GLY A 84 -0.73 -19.30 0.46
N ASP A 85 -0.51 -20.45 1.07
CA ASP A 85 -0.79 -21.77 0.48
C ASP A 85 -1.83 -22.50 1.35
N ILE A 86 -3.09 -22.05 1.26
CA ILE A 86 -4.16 -22.46 2.18
C ILE A 86 -4.67 -23.85 1.85
N LYS A 87 -4.69 -24.22 0.58
CA LYS A 87 -5.26 -25.48 0.08
C LYS A 87 -4.22 -26.40 -0.54
N GLY A 88 -2.93 -26.11 -0.40
CA GLY A 88 -1.86 -26.81 -1.10
C GLY A 88 -1.82 -26.44 -2.59
N ASP A 89 -2.44 -25.32 -2.98
CA ASP A 89 -2.32 -24.71 -4.28
C ASP A 89 -1.05 -23.84 -4.36
N ASN A 90 -0.56 -23.61 -5.57
CA ASN A 90 0.52 -22.67 -5.78
C ASN A 90 0.02 -21.23 -5.58
N LYS A 91 0.91 -20.36 -5.11
CA LYS A 91 0.65 -18.94 -4.85
C LYS A 91 0.94 -18.05 -6.06
N GLN A 92 0.94 -18.61 -7.26
CA GLN A 92 1.29 -17.85 -8.46
C GLN A 92 0.47 -16.58 -8.56
N ASN A 93 1.15 -15.47 -8.83
CA ASN A 93 0.49 -14.23 -9.21
C ASN A 93 -0.20 -14.41 -10.56
N GLU A 94 -1.20 -13.58 -10.84
CA GLU A 94 -2.01 -13.66 -12.04
C GLU A 94 -1.94 -12.33 -12.81
N LEU A 95 -1.70 -12.40 -14.12
CA LEU A 95 -1.71 -11.26 -15.03
C LEU A 95 -2.85 -11.44 -16.03
N TYR A 96 -3.82 -10.58 -15.98
CA TYR A 96 -4.98 -10.54 -16.85
C TYR A 96 -4.76 -9.49 -17.94
N ILE A 97 -4.38 -9.92 -19.13
CA ILE A 97 -4.22 -9.07 -20.33
C ILE A 97 -5.60 -8.76 -20.89
N ASN A 98 -5.86 -7.49 -21.12
CA ASN A 98 -7.13 -6.98 -21.63
C ASN A 98 -7.28 -7.28 -23.13
N ASN A 99 -8.38 -7.91 -23.54
CA ASN A 99 -8.65 -8.23 -24.95
C ASN A 99 -9.33 -7.08 -25.71
N GLY A 100 -9.58 -5.92 -25.07
CA GLY A 100 -10.24 -4.76 -25.66
C GLY A 100 -11.77 -4.90 -25.83
N ASP A 101 -12.39 -5.94 -25.26
CA ASP A 101 -13.83 -6.24 -25.35
C ASP A 101 -14.48 -6.51 -23.97
N LEU A 102 -13.88 -6.00 -22.90
CA LEU A 102 -14.23 -6.24 -21.49
C LEU A 102 -13.96 -7.67 -21.01
N THR A 103 -13.26 -8.48 -21.80
CA THR A 103 -12.76 -9.79 -21.36
C THR A 103 -11.24 -9.77 -21.21
N PHE A 104 -10.71 -10.68 -20.41
CA PHE A 104 -9.28 -10.76 -20.13
C PHE A 104 -8.77 -12.17 -20.31
N THR A 105 -7.49 -12.31 -20.65
CA THR A 105 -6.77 -13.57 -20.74
C THR A 105 -5.66 -13.62 -19.70
N GLU A 106 -5.63 -14.66 -18.85
CA GLU A 106 -4.55 -14.85 -17.87
C GLU A 106 -3.26 -15.29 -18.57
N MET A 107 -2.17 -14.53 -18.42
CA MET A 107 -0.91 -14.70 -19.14
C MET A 107 0.35 -14.51 -18.28
N ALA A 108 0.25 -14.59 -16.94
CA ALA A 108 1.40 -14.31 -16.06
C ALA A 108 2.62 -15.17 -16.40
N ALA A 109 2.42 -16.45 -16.70
CA ALA A 109 3.52 -17.36 -17.07
C ALA A 109 4.18 -17.03 -18.42
N ASP A 110 3.41 -16.52 -19.37
CA ASP A 110 3.92 -16.14 -20.69
C ASP A 110 4.77 -14.86 -20.60
N TYR A 111 4.48 -14.01 -19.61
CA TYR A 111 5.22 -12.77 -19.32
C TYR A 111 6.34 -12.96 -18.30
N GLY A 112 6.48 -14.12 -17.62
CA GLY A 112 7.45 -14.34 -16.56
C GLY A 112 7.09 -13.69 -15.22
N LEU A 113 5.81 -13.34 -15.02
CA LEU A 113 5.27 -12.67 -13.84
C LEU A 113 4.47 -13.62 -12.91
N ASP A 114 4.50 -14.94 -13.14
CA ASP A 114 3.80 -15.95 -12.34
C ASP A 114 4.55 -16.33 -11.05
N ASP A 115 5.15 -15.35 -10.39
CA ASP A 115 5.92 -15.55 -9.17
C ASP A 115 5.12 -16.30 -8.09
N THR A 116 5.81 -17.17 -7.33
CA THR A 116 5.22 -18.02 -6.30
C THR A 116 5.61 -17.62 -4.88
N GLY A 117 6.09 -16.40 -4.68
CA GLY A 117 6.37 -15.81 -3.36
C GLY A 117 5.11 -15.58 -2.53
N TYR A 118 5.29 -15.01 -1.35
CA TYR A 118 4.18 -14.46 -0.57
C TYR A 118 3.99 -13.00 -0.97
N SER A 119 3.45 -12.80 -2.17
CA SER A 119 3.34 -11.48 -2.77
C SER A 119 2.28 -10.63 -2.08
N THR A 120 2.58 -9.36 -1.85
CA THR A 120 1.69 -8.39 -1.22
C THR A 120 1.18 -7.38 -2.23
N HIS A 121 2.06 -6.83 -3.06
CA HIS A 121 1.72 -5.82 -4.06
C HIS A 121 2.80 -5.78 -5.14
N ALA A 122 2.50 -5.16 -6.27
CA ALA A 122 3.46 -4.90 -7.34
C ALA A 122 3.38 -3.42 -7.77
N ALA A 123 4.51 -2.84 -8.14
CA ALA A 123 4.56 -1.51 -8.74
C ALA A 123 5.14 -1.63 -10.15
N PHE A 124 4.39 -1.12 -11.14
CA PHE A 124 4.82 -1.05 -12.52
C PHE A 124 5.30 0.37 -12.84
N PHE A 125 6.53 0.51 -13.30
CA PHE A 125 7.15 1.78 -13.68
C PHE A 125 8.42 1.51 -14.53
N ASP A 126 8.84 2.48 -15.31
CA ASP A 126 10.03 2.43 -16.16
C ASP A 126 11.25 2.85 -15.31
N TYR A 127 11.96 1.85 -14.69
CA TYR A 127 13.04 2.15 -13.74
C TYR A 127 14.37 2.49 -14.43
N ASP A 128 14.60 1.96 -15.64
CA ASP A 128 15.86 2.14 -16.38
C ASP A 128 15.74 3.08 -17.59
N ARG A 129 14.53 3.64 -17.79
CA ARG A 129 14.19 4.61 -18.84
C ARG A 129 14.40 4.09 -20.26
N ASP A 130 14.17 2.82 -20.46
CA ASP A 130 14.20 2.22 -21.80
C ASP A 130 12.86 2.38 -22.55
N GLY A 131 11.81 2.85 -21.85
CA GLY A 131 10.50 3.24 -22.41
C GLY A 131 9.43 2.18 -22.26
N ASP A 132 9.66 1.07 -21.56
CA ASP A 132 8.61 0.13 -21.18
C ASP A 132 8.45 0.03 -19.65
N LEU A 133 7.42 -0.67 -19.20
CA LEU A 133 7.14 -0.79 -17.77
C LEU A 133 7.81 -2.04 -17.21
N ASP A 134 8.58 -1.85 -16.16
CA ASP A 134 9.15 -2.89 -15.31
C ASP A 134 8.27 -3.16 -14.09
N CYS A 135 8.64 -4.16 -13.28
CA CYS A 135 7.83 -4.56 -12.13
C CYS A 135 8.67 -4.73 -10.86
N TYR A 136 8.40 -3.92 -9.84
CA TYR A 136 8.86 -4.21 -8.48
C TYR A 136 7.80 -5.04 -7.76
N LEU A 137 8.14 -6.26 -7.32
CA LEU A 137 7.26 -7.18 -6.61
C LEU A 137 7.61 -7.24 -5.13
N LEU A 138 6.69 -6.77 -4.31
CA LEU A 138 6.78 -6.78 -2.86
C LEU A 138 6.35 -8.11 -2.29
N ASN A 139 7.18 -8.74 -1.45
CA ASN A 139 6.91 -10.01 -0.81
C ASN A 139 6.95 -9.94 0.72
N ASN A 140 6.27 -10.87 1.38
CA ASN A 140 6.32 -11.07 2.82
C ASN A 140 7.22 -12.24 3.19
N SER A 141 7.90 -12.13 4.33
CA SER A 141 8.58 -13.28 4.93
C SER A 141 7.59 -14.31 5.51
N TYR A 142 7.69 -15.54 5.09
CA TYR A 142 6.92 -16.66 5.64
C TYR A 142 7.52 -17.22 6.96
N LYS A 143 8.78 -16.94 7.24
CA LYS A 143 9.47 -17.38 8.47
C LYS A 143 9.22 -16.46 9.66
N GLY A 144 8.51 -15.37 9.44
CA GLY A 144 8.02 -14.45 10.47
C GLY A 144 9.10 -13.60 11.12
N GLY A 145 8.93 -12.29 11.04
CA GLY A 145 9.80 -11.27 11.61
C GLY A 145 9.85 -11.20 13.15
N PHE A 146 9.52 -12.31 13.85
CA PHE A 146 9.46 -12.35 15.31
C PHE A 146 10.80 -12.55 16.00
N ARG A 147 11.88 -12.76 15.26
CA ARG A 147 13.21 -12.98 15.83
C ARG A 147 14.17 -11.97 15.25
N ILE A 148 14.84 -11.25 16.13
CA ILE A 148 16.01 -10.47 15.75
C ILE A 148 17.08 -11.45 15.29
N THR A 149 17.24 -11.61 13.99
CA THR A 149 18.17 -12.57 13.38
C THR A 149 19.37 -11.90 12.72
N ASN A 150 19.32 -10.58 12.56
CA ASN A 150 20.40 -9.80 11.91
C ASN A 150 21.60 -9.51 12.83
N ILE A 151 21.80 -10.33 13.87
CA ILE A 151 22.84 -10.11 14.86
C ILE A 151 24.19 -10.51 14.28
N GLY A 152 25.07 -9.52 14.13
CA GLY A 152 26.48 -9.74 13.74
C GLY A 152 26.73 -10.01 12.25
N THR A 153 25.68 -10.14 11.43
CA THR A 153 25.80 -10.30 9.98
C THR A 153 24.60 -9.67 9.29
N ASN A 154 24.84 -8.71 8.38
CA ASN A 154 23.76 -8.15 7.58
C ASN A 154 23.17 -9.24 6.67
N GLN A 155 21.90 -9.60 6.90
CA GLN A 155 21.21 -10.65 6.13
C GLN A 155 20.45 -10.12 4.92
N ARG A 156 20.30 -8.80 4.76
CA ARG A 156 19.52 -8.17 3.68
C ARG A 156 19.95 -8.62 2.28
N PRO A 157 21.27 -8.74 1.98
CA PRO A 157 21.73 -9.24 0.69
C PRO A 157 21.53 -10.75 0.46
N ILE A 158 21.15 -11.52 1.49
CA ILE A 158 20.96 -12.97 1.36
C ILE A 158 19.58 -13.22 0.79
N ARG A 159 19.49 -13.56 -0.49
CA ARG A 159 18.22 -13.77 -1.17
C ARG A 159 17.46 -15.01 -0.69
N ASP A 160 16.14 -14.84 -0.53
CA ASP A 160 15.17 -15.91 -0.30
C ASP A 160 14.14 -15.87 -1.44
N SER A 161 13.98 -16.98 -2.16
CA SER A 161 13.17 -17.05 -3.36
C SER A 161 11.66 -16.90 -3.11
N VAL A 162 11.21 -16.97 -1.87
CA VAL A 162 9.78 -16.96 -1.50
C VAL A 162 9.40 -15.69 -0.77
N GLY A 163 10.25 -15.21 0.14
CA GLY A 163 9.94 -14.05 0.98
C GLY A 163 10.69 -12.76 0.62
N GLY A 164 11.61 -12.83 -0.33
CA GLY A 164 12.41 -11.68 -0.74
C GLY A 164 11.72 -10.85 -1.83
N ASP A 165 11.86 -9.54 -1.74
CA ASP A 165 11.40 -8.63 -2.79
C ASP A 165 12.15 -8.87 -4.10
N LYS A 166 11.50 -8.51 -5.22
CA LYS A 166 12.05 -8.70 -6.56
C LYS A 166 11.86 -7.48 -7.43
N LEU A 167 12.84 -7.23 -8.30
CA LEU A 167 12.74 -6.32 -9.42
C LEU A 167 12.82 -7.15 -10.71
N PHE A 168 11.82 -7.02 -11.53
CA PHE A 168 11.76 -7.64 -12.84
C PHE A 168 11.92 -6.58 -13.91
N ARG A 169 12.92 -6.74 -14.79
CA ARG A 169 13.09 -5.92 -15.98
C ARG A 169 12.30 -6.50 -17.13
N ASN A 170 11.58 -5.67 -17.83
CA ASN A 170 10.86 -6.02 -19.04
C ASN A 170 11.82 -6.03 -20.24
N ASP A 171 12.15 -7.20 -20.76
CA ASP A 171 12.95 -7.35 -21.96
C ASP A 171 12.02 -7.73 -23.15
N ASP A 172 11.47 -6.73 -23.84
CA ASP A 172 10.56 -6.91 -24.99
C ASP A 172 9.29 -7.74 -24.71
N GLY A 173 8.68 -7.55 -23.54
CA GLY A 173 7.43 -8.21 -23.11
C GLY A 173 7.64 -9.47 -22.27
N TYR A 174 8.88 -9.78 -21.89
CA TYR A 174 9.19 -10.84 -20.94
C TYR A 174 9.97 -10.28 -19.73
N PHE A 175 9.48 -10.52 -18.54
CA PHE A 175 10.00 -9.96 -17.29
C PHE A 175 11.07 -10.88 -16.68
N ASN A 176 12.30 -10.40 -16.60
CA ASN A 176 13.44 -11.11 -16.05
C ASN A 176 13.80 -10.60 -14.66
N ASP A 177 13.99 -11.50 -13.68
CA ASP A 177 14.41 -11.15 -12.32
C ASP A 177 15.85 -10.60 -12.33
N VAL A 178 15.99 -9.29 -12.11
CA VAL A 178 17.24 -8.54 -12.06
C VAL A 178 17.57 -8.03 -10.66
N SER A 179 16.88 -8.52 -9.64
CA SER A 179 16.92 -8.01 -8.26
C SER A 179 18.33 -7.98 -7.66
N GLU A 180 19.14 -9.02 -7.92
CA GLU A 180 20.49 -9.12 -7.36
C GLU A 180 21.43 -8.10 -8.01
N GLU A 181 21.38 -7.99 -9.34
CA GLU A 181 22.23 -7.06 -10.09
C GLU A 181 21.84 -5.61 -9.88
N SER A 182 20.55 -5.34 -9.63
CA SER A 182 20.01 -4.00 -9.36
C SER A 182 20.17 -3.57 -7.89
N GLY A 183 20.72 -4.41 -7.01
CA GLY A 183 20.96 -4.06 -5.61
C GLY A 183 19.73 -4.10 -4.69
N ILE A 184 18.61 -4.67 -5.14
CA ILE A 184 17.40 -4.83 -4.33
C ILE A 184 17.59 -5.93 -3.27
N TYR A 185 17.29 -5.61 -2.02
CA TYR A 185 17.30 -6.61 -0.95
C TYR A 185 16.20 -7.64 -1.14
N GLY A 186 16.53 -8.90 -0.91
CA GLY A 186 15.60 -10.01 -1.11
C GLY A 186 15.65 -11.02 0.05
N SER A 187 15.87 -10.55 1.26
CA SER A 187 16.08 -11.41 2.42
C SER A 187 14.77 -11.87 3.06
N VAL A 188 14.84 -13.02 3.68
CA VAL A 188 13.77 -13.59 4.52
C VAL A 188 13.44 -12.76 5.77
N ILE A 189 14.23 -11.74 6.11
CA ILE A 189 13.93 -10.85 7.24
C ILE A 189 12.94 -9.73 6.85
N GLY A 190 12.81 -9.42 5.57
CA GLY A 190 11.82 -8.44 5.08
C GLY A 190 10.38 -8.93 5.31
N PHE A 191 9.49 -8.01 5.63
CA PHE A 191 8.06 -8.26 5.71
C PHE A 191 7.32 -7.08 5.06
N GLY A 192 7.44 -7.01 3.73
CA GLY A 192 6.91 -5.90 2.94
C GLY A 192 5.39 -5.86 2.96
N LEU A 193 4.81 -4.73 3.38
CA LEU A 193 3.38 -4.48 3.38
C LEU A 193 2.97 -3.35 2.42
N GLY A 194 3.81 -2.36 2.22
CA GLY A 194 3.57 -1.25 1.30
C GLY A 194 4.77 -0.98 0.41
N VAL A 195 4.50 -0.65 -0.84
CA VAL A 195 5.48 -0.10 -1.79
C VAL A 195 4.90 1.15 -2.42
N THR A 196 5.70 2.19 -2.49
CA THR A 196 5.38 3.42 -3.22
C THR A 196 6.60 3.89 -4.00
N VAL A 197 6.36 4.44 -5.17
CA VAL A 197 7.39 4.84 -6.13
C VAL A 197 7.24 6.33 -6.43
N GLY A 198 8.34 7.04 -6.53
CA GLY A 198 8.36 8.46 -6.85
C GLY A 198 9.79 9.00 -6.93
N ASP A 199 9.96 10.14 -7.57
CA ASP A 199 11.25 10.84 -7.69
C ASP A 199 11.44 11.75 -6.47
N VAL A 200 12.12 11.25 -5.43
CA VAL A 200 12.27 11.97 -4.14
C VAL A 200 13.37 13.02 -4.15
N ASN A 201 14.36 12.90 -5.04
CA ASN A 201 15.51 13.82 -5.12
C ASN A 201 15.40 14.79 -6.32
N ASN A 202 14.33 14.70 -7.12
CA ASN A 202 14.07 15.50 -8.32
C ASN A 202 15.16 15.36 -9.41
N ASP A 203 15.79 14.18 -9.53
CA ASP A 203 16.74 13.89 -10.60
C ASP A 203 16.08 13.30 -11.86
N GLY A 204 14.78 13.01 -11.74
CA GLY A 204 13.92 12.46 -12.77
C GLY A 204 13.96 10.95 -12.87
N TRP A 205 14.65 10.22 -12.01
CA TRP A 205 14.61 8.77 -11.92
C TRP A 205 13.72 8.33 -10.78
N MET A 206 12.97 7.25 -10.99
CA MET A 206 12.03 6.77 -9.99
C MET A 206 12.76 6.02 -8.87
N ASP A 207 12.53 6.47 -7.64
CA ASP A 207 12.99 5.85 -6.39
C ASP A 207 11.89 4.98 -5.79
N ILE A 208 12.24 4.09 -4.87
CA ILE A 208 11.31 3.14 -4.27
C ILE A 208 11.35 3.25 -2.75
N TYR A 209 10.20 3.43 -2.11
CA TYR A 209 10.06 3.27 -0.67
C TYR A 209 9.27 2.00 -0.34
N VAL A 210 9.83 1.17 0.56
CA VAL A 210 9.25 -0.10 1.02
C VAL A 210 8.96 -0.02 2.51
N SER A 211 7.70 -0.23 2.87
CA SER A 211 7.24 -0.35 4.25
C SER A 211 7.38 -1.78 4.73
N ASN A 212 8.14 -2.02 5.79
CA ASN A 212 8.30 -3.32 6.42
C ASN A 212 7.63 -3.37 7.80
N ASP A 213 6.90 -4.44 8.08
CA ASP A 213 6.35 -4.74 9.40
C ASP A 213 7.35 -5.52 10.26
N PHE A 214 7.05 -5.69 11.53
CA PHE A 214 7.82 -6.37 12.57
C PHE A 214 9.17 -5.70 12.87
N PHE A 215 10.29 -6.46 12.85
CA PHE A 215 11.58 -5.93 13.25
C PHE A 215 12.37 -5.32 12.10
N GLU A 216 12.11 -5.72 10.87
CA GLU A 216 12.86 -5.17 9.75
C GLU A 216 12.52 -3.69 9.56
N ARG A 217 13.53 -2.92 9.18
CA ARG A 217 13.36 -1.50 8.87
C ARG A 217 12.78 -1.32 7.47
N ASP A 218 12.19 -0.17 7.23
CA ASP A 218 11.82 0.23 5.88
C ASP A 218 13.07 0.34 4.98
N TYR A 219 12.84 0.37 3.66
CA TYR A 219 13.91 0.63 2.70
C TYR A 219 13.59 1.87 1.86
N LEU A 220 14.61 2.66 1.59
CA LEU A 220 14.57 3.75 0.62
C LEU A 220 15.65 3.47 -0.43
N TYR A 221 15.22 3.04 -1.60
CA TYR A 221 16.10 2.76 -2.73
C TYR A 221 16.15 3.97 -3.63
N ILE A 222 17.32 4.60 -3.74
CA ILE A 222 17.61 5.70 -4.68
C ILE A 222 18.15 5.10 -5.97
N ASN A 223 17.57 5.49 -7.09
CA ASN A 223 17.96 5.06 -8.41
C ASN A 223 19.29 5.70 -8.83
N ASN A 224 20.29 4.91 -9.20
CA ASN A 224 21.62 5.40 -9.58
C ASN A 224 21.71 5.80 -11.06
N ALA A 225 20.62 5.78 -11.82
CA ALA A 225 20.58 6.09 -13.26
C ALA A 225 21.45 5.16 -14.14
N ASP A 226 21.77 3.96 -13.65
CA ASP A 226 22.61 2.97 -14.35
C ASP A 226 22.01 1.55 -14.30
N GLY A 227 20.71 1.43 -13.96
CA GLY A 227 20.00 0.18 -13.79
C GLY A 227 20.16 -0.43 -12.40
N THR A 228 20.77 0.29 -11.46
CA THR A 228 20.96 -0.15 -10.06
C THR A 228 20.36 0.82 -9.06
N PHE A 229 20.17 0.36 -7.83
CA PHE A 229 19.68 1.15 -6.71
C PHE A 229 20.66 1.12 -5.53
N SER A 230 20.72 2.23 -4.80
CA SER A 230 21.40 2.34 -3.51
C SER A 230 20.35 2.40 -2.39
N GLU A 231 20.45 1.56 -1.39
CA GLU A 231 19.55 1.63 -0.22
C GLU A 231 20.08 2.65 0.78
N GLU A 232 19.37 3.79 0.93
CA GLU A 232 19.85 4.98 1.62
C GLU A 232 19.01 5.42 2.84
N LEU A 233 18.10 4.59 3.33
CA LEU A 233 17.22 4.96 4.43
C LEU A 233 17.97 5.53 5.65
N GLU A 234 19.03 4.89 6.09
CA GLU A 234 19.78 5.30 7.29
C GLU A 234 20.48 6.66 7.11
N TYR A 235 20.82 7.02 5.88
CA TYR A 235 21.45 8.30 5.57
C TYR A 235 20.43 9.43 5.52
N GLN A 236 19.30 9.19 4.87
CA GLN A 236 18.31 10.21 4.59
C GLN A 236 17.25 10.34 5.69
N ILE A 237 16.77 9.24 6.29
CA ILE A 237 15.68 9.20 7.27
C ILE A 237 16.22 8.83 8.67
N LYS A 238 15.94 9.66 9.68
CA LYS A 238 16.50 9.48 11.04
C LYS A 238 15.63 8.67 11.97
N SER A 239 14.32 8.57 11.71
CA SER A 239 13.41 7.72 12.47
C SER A 239 12.25 7.27 11.58
N ILE A 240 11.81 6.03 11.79
CA ILE A 240 10.76 5.36 11.02
C ILE A 240 9.66 4.81 11.94
N SER A 241 8.60 4.31 11.34
CA SER A 241 7.59 3.50 12.00
C SER A 241 8.20 2.19 12.53
N ALA A 242 7.60 1.60 13.54
CA ALA A 242 8.01 0.30 14.10
C ALA A 242 7.26 -0.89 13.46
N ALA A 243 6.16 -0.62 12.78
CA ALA A 243 5.34 -1.62 12.11
C ALA A 243 4.70 -0.94 10.89
N SER A 244 5.53 -0.63 9.91
CA SER A 244 5.12 0.08 8.69
C SER A 244 4.17 -0.76 7.86
N MET A 245 3.06 -0.15 7.42
CA MET A 245 2.04 -0.82 6.63
C MET A 245 1.91 -0.17 5.24
N GLY A 246 0.86 0.59 4.98
CA GLY A 246 0.76 1.35 3.74
C GLY A 246 1.63 2.60 3.77
N ALA A 247 2.06 3.03 2.60
CA ALA A 247 2.74 4.30 2.40
C ALA A 247 2.19 5.02 1.17
N ASP A 248 2.35 6.32 1.12
CA ASP A 248 2.11 7.14 -0.06
C ASP A 248 3.16 8.24 -0.17
N MET A 249 3.44 8.66 -1.41
CA MET A 249 4.35 9.75 -1.75
C MET A 249 3.58 10.86 -2.46
N ALA A 250 3.66 12.10 -1.95
CA ALA A 250 3.11 13.26 -2.62
C ALA A 250 3.69 14.55 -2.05
N ASP A 251 3.78 15.59 -2.85
CA ASP A 251 4.15 16.94 -2.42
C ASP A 251 2.98 17.59 -1.67
N ILE A 252 3.02 17.59 -0.32
CA ILE A 252 1.92 18.07 0.53
C ILE A 252 2.03 19.54 0.91
N ASN A 253 3.18 20.16 0.69
CA ASN A 253 3.45 21.55 1.02
C ASN A 253 3.61 22.44 -0.22
N ASN A 254 3.54 21.84 -1.42
CA ASN A 254 3.67 22.48 -2.72
C ASN A 254 5.05 23.13 -2.95
N ASP A 255 6.13 22.54 -2.41
CA ASP A 255 7.50 23.01 -2.62
C ASP A 255 8.23 22.30 -3.78
N GLY A 256 7.62 21.29 -4.37
CA GLY A 256 8.14 20.53 -5.52
C GLY A 256 8.88 19.25 -5.14
N TYR A 257 8.99 18.92 -3.86
CA TYR A 257 9.56 17.65 -3.38
C TYR A 257 8.46 16.80 -2.78
N SER A 258 8.53 15.48 -2.99
CA SER A 258 7.52 14.55 -2.46
C SER A 258 7.86 14.13 -1.03
N GLU A 259 6.88 14.26 -0.13
CA GLU A 259 6.88 13.71 1.21
C GLU A 259 6.50 12.24 1.20
N ILE A 260 6.87 11.52 2.27
CA ILE A 260 6.50 10.12 2.47
C ILE A 260 5.65 10.02 3.73
N PHE A 261 4.41 9.57 3.59
CA PHE A 261 3.53 9.26 4.72
C PHE A 261 3.40 7.75 4.90
N VAL A 262 3.72 7.25 6.10
CA VAL A 262 3.70 5.81 6.43
C VAL A 262 2.77 5.57 7.60
N THR A 263 1.92 4.57 7.51
CA THR A 263 0.99 4.18 8.56
C THR A 263 1.56 3.13 9.51
N ASP A 264 1.10 3.19 10.79
CA ASP A 264 1.49 2.30 11.91
C ASP A 264 0.30 2.12 12.87
N MET A 265 0.45 1.48 14.01
CA MET A 265 -0.61 1.01 14.89
C MET A 265 -0.81 1.83 16.18
N LEU A 266 -0.40 3.11 16.26
CA LEU A 266 -0.60 3.92 17.46
C LEU A 266 -2.04 4.47 17.55
N PRO A 267 -2.87 4.09 18.54
CA PRO A 267 -4.19 4.68 18.72
C PRO A 267 -4.14 6.15 19.16
N GLU A 268 -5.20 6.91 18.84
CA GLU A 268 -5.40 8.26 19.34
C GLU A 268 -6.04 8.26 20.75
N PRO A 269 -7.13 7.50 21.05
CA PRO A 269 -7.79 7.55 22.35
C PRO A 269 -6.95 6.87 23.45
N ASP A 270 -6.82 7.53 24.59
CA ASP A 270 -6.10 7.04 25.79
C ASP A 270 -6.50 5.63 26.23
N GLU A 271 -7.80 5.32 26.20
CA GLU A 271 -8.32 4.01 26.54
C GLU A 271 -7.75 2.94 25.62
N ARG A 272 -7.77 3.21 24.34
CA ARG A 272 -7.28 2.30 23.31
C ARG A 272 -5.76 2.14 23.40
N ILE A 273 -5.01 3.23 23.61
CA ILE A 273 -3.55 3.16 23.84
C ILE A 273 -3.23 2.19 24.98
N LYS A 274 -3.98 2.27 26.11
CA LYS A 274 -3.72 1.43 27.29
C LYS A 274 -4.10 -0.03 27.09
N THR A 275 -4.99 -0.33 26.15
CA THR A 275 -5.46 -1.71 25.90
C THR A 275 -4.66 -2.44 24.82
N VAL A 276 -4.05 -1.73 23.86
CA VAL A 276 -3.38 -2.41 22.72
C VAL A 276 -1.89 -2.08 22.56
N THR A 277 -1.37 -1.10 23.32
CA THR A 277 0.03 -0.68 23.15
C THR A 277 0.90 -1.21 24.26
N THR A 278 2.03 -1.82 23.89
CA THR A 278 3.14 -2.11 24.80
C THR A 278 4.27 -1.14 24.51
N PHE A 279 4.78 -0.51 25.58
CA PHE A 279 5.92 0.40 25.44
C PHE A 279 7.22 -0.38 25.53
N ASP A 280 8.11 -0.14 24.57
CA ASP A 280 9.45 -0.68 24.61
C ASP A 280 10.27 -0.02 25.72
N ASN A 281 11.07 -0.82 26.39
CA ASN A 281 12.08 -0.27 27.30
C ASN A 281 13.32 0.20 26.52
N TRP A 282 14.12 1.04 27.15
CA TRP A 282 15.34 1.60 26.55
C TRP A 282 16.32 0.54 26.06
N ASP A 283 16.51 -0.54 26.82
CA ASP A 283 17.45 -1.60 26.49
C ASP A 283 17.04 -2.34 25.21
N ARG A 284 15.74 -2.62 25.05
CA ARG A 284 15.19 -3.22 23.83
C ARG A 284 15.36 -2.30 22.63
N HIS A 285 15.06 -1.01 22.77
CA HIS A 285 15.25 -0.03 21.69
C HIS A 285 16.72 0.04 21.26
N GLN A 286 17.66 0.12 22.24
CA GLN A 286 19.09 0.14 21.91
C GLN A 286 19.53 -1.15 21.24
N TYR A 287 19.01 -2.29 21.68
CA TYR A 287 19.31 -3.58 21.09
C TYR A 287 18.84 -3.67 19.62
N ILE A 288 17.59 -3.25 19.33
CA ILE A 288 17.06 -3.19 17.97
C ILE A 288 17.94 -2.28 17.10
N LYS A 289 18.24 -1.08 17.57
CA LYS A 289 19.06 -0.11 16.85
C LYS A 289 20.46 -0.64 16.56
N THR A 290 21.16 -1.20 17.57
CA THR A 290 22.52 -1.71 17.40
C THR A 290 22.58 -3.00 16.59
N SER A 291 21.46 -3.69 16.42
CA SER A 291 21.30 -4.85 15.52
C SER A 291 21.00 -4.47 14.07
N GLY A 292 21.00 -3.15 13.74
CA GLY A 292 20.83 -2.66 12.37
C GLY A 292 19.37 -2.54 11.92
N TYR A 293 18.42 -2.51 12.86
CA TYR A 293 16.99 -2.32 12.57
C TYR A 293 16.54 -0.85 12.66
N TRP A 294 17.46 0.05 12.96
CA TRP A 294 17.31 1.50 12.97
C TRP A 294 16.46 2.06 14.13
N ASN A 295 16.08 3.35 14.03
CA ASN A 295 15.30 4.05 15.06
C ASN A 295 13.80 3.92 14.78
N GLN A 296 13.18 2.88 15.29
CA GLN A 296 11.77 2.55 15.09
C GLN A 296 10.93 3.04 16.26
N PHE A 297 9.76 3.64 15.95
CA PHE A 297 8.79 4.09 16.95
C PHE A 297 7.37 3.80 16.48
N THR A 298 6.55 3.19 17.34
CA THR A 298 5.14 2.88 17.02
C THR A 298 4.34 4.16 16.86
N ARG A 299 4.22 4.64 15.64
CA ARG A 299 3.38 5.77 15.21
C ARG A 299 3.41 5.91 13.70
N ASN A 300 2.40 6.58 13.13
CA ASN A 300 2.58 7.06 11.76
C ASN A 300 3.76 8.01 11.68
N THR A 301 4.43 7.99 10.56
CA THR A 301 5.46 8.96 10.23
C THR A 301 5.06 9.76 9.00
N LEU A 302 5.33 11.06 9.06
CA LEU A 302 5.28 11.96 7.93
C LEU A 302 6.68 12.51 7.74
N GLN A 303 7.37 12.02 6.73
CA GLN A 303 8.73 12.38 6.38
C GLN A 303 8.69 13.59 5.45
N LEU A 304 8.91 14.78 5.98
CA LEU A 304 9.04 16.02 5.21
C LEU A 304 10.38 16.00 4.46
N ASN A 305 10.33 16.11 3.16
CA ASN A 305 11.51 16.21 2.32
C ASN A 305 12.16 17.61 2.46
N ASN A 306 13.43 17.68 2.83
CA ASN A 306 14.13 18.94 3.04
C ASN A 306 14.74 19.52 1.75
N GLY A 307 14.66 18.80 0.61
CA GLY A 307 15.26 19.19 -0.66
C GLY A 307 16.79 19.14 -0.69
N ASP A 308 17.39 18.39 0.21
CA ASP A 308 18.85 18.24 0.36
C ASP A 308 19.25 16.76 0.62
N ASP A 309 18.50 15.84 0.08
CA ASP A 309 18.63 14.39 0.26
C ASP A 309 18.46 13.95 1.73
N THR A 310 17.72 14.70 2.52
CA THR A 310 17.35 14.33 3.89
C THR A 310 15.88 14.56 4.17
N PHE A 311 15.35 13.85 5.16
CA PHE A 311 13.97 13.97 5.61
C PHE A 311 13.88 14.34 7.09
N SER A 312 12.85 15.11 7.42
CA SER A 312 12.48 15.47 8.80
C SER A 312 11.15 14.79 9.18
N GLU A 313 11.14 13.94 10.21
CA GLU A 313 9.90 13.32 10.69
C GLU A 313 9.05 14.34 11.46
N ILE A 314 7.89 14.71 10.91
CA ILE A 314 7.01 15.77 11.42
C ILE A 314 5.62 15.28 11.82
N GLY A 315 5.33 13.98 11.83
CA GLY A 315 4.00 13.43 12.11
C GLY A 315 3.40 13.90 13.43
N ARG A 316 4.22 14.04 14.49
CA ARG A 316 3.77 14.63 15.77
C ARG A 316 3.55 16.13 15.73
N LEU A 317 4.33 16.84 14.95
CA LEU A 317 4.18 18.29 14.78
C LEU A 317 2.86 18.61 14.08
N THR A 318 2.51 17.81 13.09
CA THR A 318 1.30 17.97 12.26
C THR A 318 0.05 17.31 12.84
N GLY A 319 0.19 16.48 13.87
CA GLY A 319 -0.94 15.83 14.55
C GLY A 319 -1.48 14.57 13.84
N VAL A 320 -0.76 14.03 12.84
CA VAL A 320 -1.19 12.85 12.06
C VAL A 320 -0.61 11.52 12.55
N GLN A 321 0.14 11.55 13.66
CA GLN A 321 0.91 10.41 14.18
C GLN A 321 0.08 9.25 14.74
N ALA A 322 -1.22 9.45 15.05
CA ALA A 322 -2.02 8.48 15.78
C ALA A 322 -3.43 8.34 15.20
N THR A 323 -3.78 7.15 14.63
CA THR A 323 -5.10 6.84 14.03
C THR A 323 -5.57 5.37 14.24
N ASP A 324 -4.98 4.59 15.17
CA ASP A 324 -5.26 3.16 15.50
C ASP A 324 -4.59 2.17 14.52
N TRP A 325 -5.09 0.96 14.28
CA TRP A 325 -4.53 -0.05 13.38
C TRP A 325 -4.85 0.24 11.92
N ARG A 326 -3.86 0.50 11.10
CA ARG A 326 -4.04 1.08 9.77
C ARG A 326 -3.39 0.29 8.66
N TRP A 327 -4.03 0.45 7.49
CA TRP A 327 -3.55 -0.17 6.26
C TRP A 327 -3.29 0.89 5.19
N GLY A 328 -4.35 1.43 4.59
CA GLY A 328 -4.24 2.41 3.50
C GLY A 328 -3.78 3.78 3.98
N ALA A 329 -2.84 4.36 3.27
CA ALA A 329 -2.40 5.74 3.39
C ALA A 329 -2.56 6.41 2.01
N LEU A 330 -3.36 7.45 1.90
CA LEU A 330 -3.54 8.18 0.64
C LEU A 330 -3.36 9.68 0.87
N MET A 331 -2.60 10.33 0.00
CA MET A 331 -2.41 11.78 -0.01
C MET A 331 -2.95 12.35 -1.32
N PHE A 332 -4.13 13.00 -1.26
CA PHE A 332 -4.76 13.64 -2.41
C PHE A 332 -5.62 14.83 -1.97
N ASP A 333 -5.98 15.70 -2.89
CA ASP A 333 -6.76 16.91 -2.62
C ASP A 333 -8.26 16.57 -2.59
N PHE A 334 -8.89 16.58 -1.39
CA PHE A 334 -10.32 16.28 -1.24
C PHE A 334 -11.23 17.42 -1.68
N GLN A 335 -10.72 18.66 -1.65
CA GLN A 335 -11.54 19.87 -1.73
C GLN A 335 -11.25 20.68 -2.99
N ASN A 336 -10.35 20.24 -3.87
CA ASN A 336 -9.87 20.99 -5.03
C ASN A 336 -9.32 22.37 -4.62
N ASP A 337 -8.68 22.49 -3.43
CA ASP A 337 -8.10 23.75 -2.95
C ASP A 337 -6.60 23.88 -3.26
N GLY A 338 -6.00 22.78 -3.77
CA GLY A 338 -4.61 22.64 -4.17
C GLY A 338 -3.69 22.17 -3.06
N ASN A 339 -4.21 21.87 -1.87
CA ASN A 339 -3.44 21.23 -0.80
C ASN A 339 -3.80 19.75 -0.72
N LYS A 340 -2.82 18.88 -0.71
CA LYS A 340 -3.09 17.45 -0.56
C LYS A 340 -3.41 17.13 0.90
N ASP A 341 -4.50 16.44 1.10
CA ASP A 341 -5.05 15.95 2.36
C ASP A 341 -4.57 14.53 2.64
N ILE A 342 -4.82 14.00 3.83
CA ILE A 342 -4.44 12.63 4.19
C ILE A 342 -5.69 11.82 4.54
N PHE A 343 -5.88 10.69 3.85
CA PHE A 343 -6.84 9.65 4.22
C PHE A 343 -6.12 8.42 4.77
N VAL A 344 -6.70 7.82 5.81
CA VAL A 344 -6.17 6.60 6.46
C VAL A 344 -7.28 5.58 6.63
N ALA A 345 -7.14 4.43 5.97
CA ALA A 345 -8.04 3.29 6.12
C ALA A 345 -7.67 2.50 7.39
N ASN A 346 -8.64 2.28 8.28
CA ASN A 346 -8.44 1.66 9.58
C ASN A 346 -9.21 0.36 9.75
N GLY A 347 -8.63 -0.55 10.49
CA GLY A 347 -9.32 -1.66 11.10
C GLY A 347 -8.61 -2.99 11.00
N ILE A 348 -8.65 -3.73 12.08
CA ILE A 348 -8.27 -5.13 12.12
C ILE A 348 -9.48 -5.94 12.57
N TYR A 349 -9.84 -6.97 11.80
CA TYR A 349 -11.02 -7.76 12.10
C TYR A 349 -10.90 -8.52 13.43
N GLN A 350 -9.70 -8.97 13.78
CA GLN A 350 -9.40 -9.58 15.09
C GLN A 350 -8.15 -8.96 15.66
N ASP A 351 -8.30 -8.27 16.80
CA ASP A 351 -7.24 -7.52 17.44
C ASP A 351 -6.31 -8.42 18.24
N LEU A 352 -5.20 -8.81 17.60
CA LEU A 352 -4.16 -9.66 18.21
C LEU A 352 -3.28 -8.91 19.22
N THR A 353 -3.37 -7.58 19.29
CA THR A 353 -2.55 -6.75 20.21
C THR A 353 -3.25 -6.43 21.50
N ASP A 354 -4.54 -6.79 21.65
CA ASP A 354 -5.30 -6.55 22.87
C ASP A 354 -4.64 -7.22 24.08
N GLN A 355 -4.22 -6.41 25.04
CA GLN A 355 -3.43 -6.86 26.20
C GLN A 355 -4.25 -7.70 27.17
N ASP A 356 -5.55 -7.44 27.29
CA ASP A 356 -6.44 -8.23 28.14
C ASP A 356 -6.62 -9.63 27.54
N PHE A 357 -6.78 -9.73 26.21
CA PHE A 357 -6.77 -11.00 25.48
C PHE A 357 -5.45 -11.74 25.67
N LEU A 358 -4.31 -11.07 25.44
CA LEU A 358 -2.99 -11.67 25.59
C LEU A 358 -2.75 -12.17 27.02
N GLN A 359 -3.12 -11.40 28.03
CA GLN A 359 -3.02 -11.79 29.44
C GLN A 359 -3.96 -12.98 29.74
N TYR A 360 -5.19 -12.96 29.22
CA TYR A 360 -6.14 -14.06 29.42
C TYR A 360 -5.63 -15.38 28.86
N VAL A 361 -5.12 -15.41 27.63
CA VAL A 361 -4.66 -16.65 26.99
C VAL A 361 -3.36 -17.21 27.59
N THR A 362 -2.63 -16.43 28.40
CA THR A 362 -1.44 -16.90 29.11
C THR A 362 -1.76 -17.53 30.47
N GLN A 363 -3.01 -17.53 30.93
CA GLN A 363 -3.42 -18.19 32.18
C GLN A 363 -3.36 -19.72 32.05
N ASP A 364 -2.79 -20.40 33.04
CA ASP A 364 -2.61 -21.85 33.03
C ASP A 364 -3.90 -22.65 32.77
N GLU A 365 -5.03 -22.17 33.26
CA GLU A 365 -6.34 -22.79 33.08
C GLU A 365 -6.80 -22.72 31.62
N VAL A 366 -6.62 -21.55 30.99
CA VAL A 366 -6.96 -21.30 29.58
C VAL A 366 -6.04 -22.11 28.66
N ILE A 367 -4.73 -22.14 28.98
CA ILE A 367 -3.76 -22.95 28.25
C ILE A 367 -4.15 -24.43 28.27
N ARG A 368 -4.54 -24.97 29.44
CA ARG A 368 -5.00 -26.37 29.57
C ARG A 368 -6.27 -26.65 28.79
N GLU A 369 -7.19 -25.69 28.74
CA GLU A 369 -8.45 -25.81 28.02
C GLU A 369 -8.26 -25.76 26.49
N ILE A 370 -7.38 -24.89 26.02
CA ILE A 370 -7.09 -24.69 24.58
C ILE A 370 -6.11 -25.75 24.07
N ALA A 371 -5.09 -26.08 24.86
CA ALA A 371 -4.02 -27.00 24.51
C ALA A 371 -4.21 -28.37 25.20
N SER A 372 -5.03 -29.22 24.62
CA SER A 372 -4.98 -30.65 24.97
C SER A 372 -3.68 -31.27 24.43
N PRO A 373 -3.09 -32.29 25.07
CA PRO A 373 -1.87 -32.93 24.58
C PRO A 373 -1.98 -33.33 23.10
N GLY A 374 -1.24 -32.61 22.23
CA GLY A 374 -1.18 -32.86 20.79
C GLY A 374 -2.23 -32.13 19.92
N LYS A 375 -3.14 -31.32 20.46
CA LYS A 375 -4.08 -30.52 19.67
C LYS A 375 -4.38 -29.17 20.33
N VAL A 376 -4.09 -28.09 19.62
CA VAL A 376 -4.55 -26.73 19.98
C VAL A 376 -5.92 -26.50 19.35
N ASN A 377 -6.90 -26.05 20.14
CA ASN A 377 -8.20 -25.65 19.62
C ASN A 377 -8.13 -24.22 19.07
N TYR A 378 -7.59 -24.08 17.87
CA TYR A 378 -7.44 -22.78 17.20
C TYR A 378 -8.77 -22.03 17.02
N LYS A 379 -9.87 -22.75 16.79
CA LYS A 379 -11.18 -22.12 16.61
C LYS A 379 -11.59 -21.37 17.89
N LYS A 380 -11.49 -22.02 19.04
CA LYS A 380 -11.79 -21.39 20.34
C LYS A 380 -10.86 -20.21 20.61
N LEU A 381 -9.59 -20.34 20.28
CA LEU A 381 -8.62 -19.25 20.45
C LEU A 381 -9.00 -18.04 19.59
N ILE A 382 -9.38 -18.24 18.33
CA ILE A 382 -9.81 -17.19 17.41
C ILE A 382 -11.10 -16.50 17.91
N GLU A 383 -12.07 -17.27 18.43
CA GLU A 383 -13.32 -16.73 18.98
C GLU A 383 -13.12 -15.82 20.20
N LEU A 384 -11.99 -15.93 20.89
CA LEU A 384 -11.65 -15.12 22.06
C LEU A 384 -10.95 -13.78 21.70
N ILE A 385 -10.47 -13.64 20.47
CA ILE A 385 -9.80 -12.41 20.02
C ILE A 385 -10.86 -11.31 19.85
N PRO A 386 -10.67 -10.12 20.45
CA PRO A 386 -11.60 -9.01 20.27
C PRO A 386 -11.74 -8.61 18.79
N SER A 387 -12.94 -8.19 18.42
CA SER A 387 -13.26 -7.68 17.09
C SER A 387 -14.06 -6.39 17.24
N VAL A 388 -13.39 -5.26 17.12
CA VAL A 388 -13.98 -3.93 17.32
C VAL A 388 -13.73 -3.09 16.06
N PRO A 389 -14.78 -2.73 15.29
CA PRO A 389 -14.61 -1.87 14.13
C PRO A 389 -14.25 -0.44 14.57
N VAL A 390 -13.37 0.20 13.83
CA VAL A 390 -12.92 1.58 14.07
C VAL A 390 -13.20 2.45 12.85
N SER A 391 -13.31 3.77 13.04
CA SER A 391 -13.50 4.70 11.93
C SER A 391 -12.20 4.91 11.16
N ASN A 392 -12.31 5.16 9.87
CA ASN A 392 -11.22 5.70 9.07
C ASN A 392 -10.88 7.11 9.54
N TYR A 393 -9.76 7.66 9.10
CA TYR A 393 -9.37 9.05 9.42
C TYR A 393 -9.19 9.85 8.13
N ALA A 394 -9.57 11.11 8.21
CA ALA A 394 -9.31 12.10 7.18
C ALA A 394 -8.82 13.40 7.81
N PHE A 395 -7.67 13.87 7.36
CA PHE A 395 -7.04 15.10 7.83
C PHE A 395 -6.99 16.08 6.67
N LEU A 396 -7.67 17.23 6.83
CA LEU A 396 -7.60 18.32 5.86
C LEU A 396 -6.35 19.16 6.11
N ASN A 397 -5.66 19.47 5.03
CA ASN A 397 -4.46 20.30 4.98
C ASN A 397 -4.84 21.77 4.70
N TYR A 398 -4.60 22.64 5.67
CA TYR A 398 -4.88 24.08 5.52
C TYR A 398 -3.65 24.89 5.07
N GLY A 399 -2.66 24.22 4.51
CA GLY A 399 -1.36 24.82 4.19
C GLY A 399 -0.45 24.95 5.43
N ASP A 400 0.80 25.35 5.18
CA ASP A 400 1.82 25.52 6.24
C ASP A 400 1.97 24.28 7.16
N LEU A 401 1.78 23.06 6.61
CA LEU A 401 1.83 21.78 7.32
C LEU A 401 0.83 21.70 8.50
N ARG A 402 -0.29 22.41 8.41
CA ARG A 402 -1.35 22.40 9.41
C ARG A 402 -2.48 21.46 9.00
N PHE A 403 -2.59 20.34 9.70
CA PHE A 403 -3.64 19.35 9.48
C PHE A 403 -4.69 19.37 10.58
N GLU A 404 -5.95 19.15 10.23
CA GLU A 404 -7.06 18.99 11.17
C GLU A 404 -7.86 17.72 10.86
N ASN A 405 -8.13 16.89 11.87
CA ASN A 405 -9.00 15.72 11.70
C ASN A 405 -10.43 16.17 11.42
N LYS A 406 -10.92 15.87 10.23
CA LYS A 406 -12.26 16.20 9.74
C LYS A 406 -13.12 14.98 9.43
N THR A 407 -12.72 13.79 9.85
CA THR A 407 -13.43 12.53 9.63
C THR A 407 -14.94 12.63 9.82
N ASN A 408 -15.39 13.25 10.92
CA ASN A 408 -16.82 13.38 11.21
C ASN A 408 -17.53 14.35 10.25
N SER A 409 -16.93 15.48 9.93
CA SER A 409 -17.53 16.49 9.06
C SER A 409 -17.58 16.06 7.59
N LEU A 410 -16.65 15.19 7.18
CA LEU A 410 -16.62 14.63 5.83
C LEU A 410 -17.46 13.34 5.69
N GLY A 411 -18.19 12.91 6.73
CA GLY A 411 -19.05 11.73 6.66
C GLY A 411 -18.31 10.38 6.70
N LEU A 412 -17.00 10.37 6.98
CA LEU A 412 -16.15 9.18 6.96
C LEU A 412 -16.08 8.44 8.31
N TYR A 413 -16.94 8.79 9.26
CA TYR A 413 -16.94 8.33 10.65
C TYR A 413 -17.50 6.91 10.87
N LYS A 414 -18.00 6.25 9.83
CA LYS A 414 -18.61 4.93 9.97
C LYS A 414 -17.56 3.88 10.36
N PRO A 415 -17.71 3.20 11.53
CA PRO A 415 -16.76 2.18 11.94
C PRO A 415 -16.72 0.98 10.97
N SER A 416 -15.53 0.48 10.71
CA SER A 416 -15.28 -0.57 9.72
C SER A 416 -14.03 -1.38 10.04
N PHE A 417 -13.73 -2.36 9.19
CA PHE A 417 -12.45 -3.06 9.12
C PHE A 417 -11.86 -2.80 7.73
N SER A 418 -11.46 -1.55 7.50
CA SER A 418 -10.98 -1.08 6.20
C SER A 418 -9.52 -1.45 5.96
N ASN A 419 -9.19 -1.76 4.70
CA ASN A 419 -7.83 -2.14 4.27
C ASN A 419 -7.41 -1.33 3.04
N GLY A 420 -7.45 -1.93 1.85
CA GLY A 420 -7.15 -1.24 0.61
C GLY A 420 -8.13 -0.09 0.35
N SER A 421 -7.62 0.98 -0.20
CA SER A 421 -8.41 2.14 -0.60
C SER A 421 -7.78 2.81 -1.82
N ALA A 422 -8.63 3.40 -2.66
CA ALA A 422 -8.21 4.13 -3.85
C ALA A 422 -9.15 5.31 -4.10
N TYR A 423 -8.65 6.35 -4.76
CA TYR A 423 -9.42 7.50 -5.18
C TYR A 423 -9.42 7.65 -6.70
N GLY A 424 -10.48 8.23 -7.23
CA GLY A 424 -10.65 8.52 -8.64
C GLY A 424 -11.95 9.29 -8.88
N ASP A 425 -12.05 9.97 -9.99
CA ASP A 425 -13.24 10.76 -10.40
C ASP A 425 -14.25 9.81 -11.07
N LEU A 426 -15.11 9.15 -10.25
CA LEU A 426 -15.99 8.06 -10.70
C LEU A 426 -17.22 8.51 -11.51
N ASP A 427 -17.62 9.77 -11.39
CA ASP A 427 -18.76 10.34 -12.13
C ASP A 427 -18.40 11.48 -13.08
N ASN A 428 -17.09 11.78 -13.19
CA ASN A 428 -16.53 12.80 -14.06
C ASN A 428 -17.01 14.24 -13.72
N ASP A 429 -17.23 14.56 -12.45
CA ASP A 429 -17.57 15.91 -12.00
C ASP A 429 -16.35 16.75 -11.60
N GLY A 430 -15.16 16.10 -11.52
CA GLY A 430 -13.85 16.72 -11.35
C GLY A 430 -13.38 16.80 -9.92
N ASP A 431 -14.03 16.14 -9.00
CA ASP A 431 -13.47 15.88 -7.68
C ASP A 431 -13.19 14.37 -7.48
N TYR A 432 -12.37 14.04 -6.50
CA TYR A 432 -11.98 12.66 -6.27
C TYR A 432 -12.90 11.96 -5.29
N ASP A 433 -13.54 10.91 -5.77
CA ASP A 433 -14.29 9.95 -4.97
C ASP A 433 -13.38 8.96 -4.27
N LEU A 434 -13.88 8.30 -3.22
CA LEU A 434 -13.10 7.36 -2.43
C LEU A 434 -13.77 5.99 -2.39
N VAL A 435 -12.98 4.96 -2.74
CA VAL A 435 -13.38 3.55 -2.64
C VAL A 435 -12.56 2.86 -1.55
N VAL A 436 -13.22 2.14 -0.65
CA VAL A 436 -12.57 1.46 0.48
C VAL A 436 -13.03 0.01 0.57
N ASN A 437 -12.09 -0.93 0.50
CA ASN A 437 -12.35 -2.34 0.74
C ASN A 437 -12.39 -2.65 2.24
N ASN A 438 -13.24 -3.58 2.64
CA ASN A 438 -13.47 -3.92 4.05
C ASN A 438 -13.42 -5.43 4.28
N VAL A 439 -12.80 -5.86 5.36
CA VAL A 439 -12.82 -7.28 5.77
C VAL A 439 -14.18 -7.65 6.38
N ASN A 440 -14.79 -8.70 5.84
CA ASN A 440 -16.10 -9.24 6.29
C ASN A 440 -17.24 -8.21 6.33
N MET A 441 -17.12 -7.11 5.59
CA MET A 441 -18.12 -6.06 5.44
C MET A 441 -18.24 -5.67 3.98
N ARG A 442 -19.31 -4.95 3.62
CA ARG A 442 -19.41 -4.35 2.29
C ARG A 442 -18.36 -3.27 2.12
N ALA A 443 -17.79 -3.18 0.93
CA ALA A 443 -16.95 -2.04 0.55
C ALA A 443 -17.73 -0.72 0.67
N PHE A 444 -17.01 0.37 0.88
CA PHE A 444 -17.59 1.71 0.85
C PHE A 444 -17.20 2.38 -0.47
N ILE A 445 -18.15 3.08 -1.06
CA ILE A 445 -17.94 4.01 -2.15
C ILE A 445 -18.50 5.33 -1.66
N TYR A 446 -17.65 6.34 -1.54
CA TYR A 446 -18.00 7.68 -1.08
C TYR A 446 -17.93 8.60 -2.28
N GLU A 447 -19.10 9.13 -2.65
CA GLU A 447 -19.22 10.20 -3.62
C GLU A 447 -18.78 11.51 -2.95
N ASN A 448 -17.79 12.18 -3.50
CA ASN A 448 -17.39 13.51 -3.06
C ASN A 448 -18.44 14.55 -3.55
N LYS A 449 -18.53 15.66 -2.87
CA LYS A 449 -19.47 16.76 -3.19
C LYS A 449 -18.78 18.11 -3.10
N THR A 450 -17.52 18.15 -3.46
CA THR A 450 -16.71 19.38 -3.40
C THR A 450 -17.31 20.47 -4.26
N GLU A 451 -17.84 20.14 -5.42
CA GLU A 451 -18.48 21.08 -6.35
C GLU A 451 -19.71 21.77 -5.75
N GLU A 452 -20.41 21.08 -4.80
CA GLU A 452 -21.57 21.65 -4.10
C GLU A 452 -21.17 22.51 -2.89
N PHE A 453 -20.14 22.08 -2.12
CA PHE A 453 -19.73 22.73 -0.87
C PHE A 453 -18.69 23.83 -1.07
N TYR A 454 -17.85 23.72 -2.10
CA TYR A 454 -16.76 24.64 -2.42
C TYR A 454 -16.78 25.04 -3.92
N PRO A 455 -17.88 25.63 -4.43
CA PRO A 455 -18.05 25.90 -5.86
C PRO A 455 -17.05 26.90 -6.44
N GLU A 456 -16.31 27.62 -5.58
CA GLU A 456 -15.20 28.49 -5.96
C GLU A 456 -13.93 27.73 -6.31
N ASN A 457 -13.71 26.54 -5.76
CA ASN A 457 -12.57 25.70 -6.08
C ASN A 457 -12.74 25.10 -7.48
N LYS A 458 -11.65 25.00 -8.20
CA LYS A 458 -11.66 24.55 -9.59
C LYS A 458 -10.59 23.50 -9.78
N PHE A 459 -10.85 22.55 -10.66
CA PHE A 459 -9.92 21.51 -11.04
C PHE A 459 -9.36 21.71 -12.45
N LEU A 460 -8.25 21.03 -12.72
CA LEU A 460 -7.67 20.87 -14.05
C LEU A 460 -7.35 19.38 -14.24
N LYS A 461 -8.05 18.72 -15.16
CA LYS A 461 -7.76 17.34 -15.55
C LYS A 461 -6.74 17.33 -16.69
N ILE A 462 -5.62 16.63 -16.48
CA ILE A 462 -4.54 16.51 -17.46
C ILE A 462 -4.44 15.03 -17.86
N LYS A 463 -4.70 14.71 -19.11
CA LYS A 463 -4.44 13.38 -19.65
C LYS A 463 -3.06 13.37 -20.29
N LEU A 464 -2.14 12.63 -19.71
CA LEU A 464 -0.81 12.43 -20.28
C LEU A 464 -0.85 11.40 -21.40
N LYS A 465 0.08 11.52 -22.30
CA LYS A 465 0.36 10.51 -23.32
C LYS A 465 1.87 10.33 -23.43
N GLY A 466 2.32 9.18 -23.03
CA GLY A 466 3.72 8.81 -23.07
C GLY A 466 4.22 8.46 -24.46
N ARG A 467 5.45 8.03 -24.52
CA ARG A 467 6.15 7.57 -25.73
C ARG A 467 6.54 6.11 -25.55
N ASP A 468 6.93 5.51 -26.65
CA ASP A 468 7.40 4.14 -26.70
C ASP A 468 6.34 3.16 -26.14
N LYS A 469 6.65 2.37 -25.15
CA LYS A 469 5.72 1.39 -24.56
C LYS A 469 5.09 1.86 -23.23
N ASN A 470 5.56 2.94 -22.61
CA ASN A 470 4.93 3.56 -21.44
C ASN A 470 3.86 4.58 -21.90
N LEU A 471 2.71 4.09 -22.37
CA LEU A 471 1.71 4.92 -23.04
C LEU A 471 0.99 5.90 -22.08
N ASP A 472 0.86 5.55 -20.80
CA ASP A 472 0.22 6.37 -19.77
C ASP A 472 1.19 7.31 -19.07
N ALA A 473 2.45 7.37 -19.56
CA ALA A 473 3.50 8.25 -19.03
C ALA A 473 3.72 8.09 -17.51
N ILE A 474 3.63 6.85 -16.99
CA ILE A 474 3.90 6.53 -15.59
C ILE A 474 5.32 7.01 -15.23
N GLY A 475 5.48 7.67 -14.08
CA GLY A 475 6.72 8.30 -13.63
C GLY A 475 6.90 9.74 -14.11
N SER A 476 5.95 10.30 -14.87
CA SER A 476 6.03 11.70 -15.30
C SER A 476 5.60 12.65 -14.20
N LYS A 477 6.36 13.72 -14.00
CA LYS A 477 6.09 14.78 -13.03
C LYS A 477 5.55 16.03 -13.73
N VAL A 478 4.41 16.54 -13.26
CA VAL A 478 3.71 17.71 -13.84
C VAL A 478 3.74 18.87 -12.86
N PHE A 479 4.35 19.98 -13.26
CA PHE A 479 4.33 21.23 -12.50
C PHE A 479 3.33 22.20 -13.09
N ILE A 480 2.42 22.71 -12.27
CA ILE A 480 1.39 23.68 -12.65
C ILE A 480 1.68 24.98 -11.91
N TYR A 481 1.84 26.08 -12.65
CA TYR A 481 2.07 27.39 -12.11
C TYR A 481 0.81 28.25 -12.27
N SER A 482 0.23 28.71 -11.15
CA SER A 482 -0.96 29.55 -11.14
C SER A 482 -0.78 30.74 -10.20
N GLY A 483 -0.46 31.91 -10.75
CA GLY A 483 -0.09 33.08 -9.97
C GLY A 483 1.19 32.84 -9.17
N ASP A 484 1.10 32.96 -7.83
CA ASP A 484 2.22 32.72 -6.91
C ASP A 484 2.21 31.26 -6.37
N LYS A 485 1.27 30.43 -6.80
CA LYS A 485 1.17 29.03 -6.38
C LYS A 485 1.84 28.10 -7.41
N THR A 486 2.50 27.08 -6.92
CA THR A 486 3.00 25.96 -7.70
C THR A 486 2.34 24.69 -7.19
N PHE A 487 1.89 23.83 -8.09
CA PHE A 487 1.37 22.51 -7.75
C PHE A 487 2.20 21.47 -8.48
N ASN A 488 2.40 20.34 -7.84
CA ASN A 488 3.14 19.22 -8.38
C ASN A 488 2.30 17.95 -8.27
N ILE A 489 2.21 17.21 -9.36
CA ILE A 489 1.56 15.90 -9.43
C ILE A 489 2.51 14.95 -10.15
N GLU A 490 2.68 13.77 -9.60
CA GLU A 490 3.44 12.69 -10.20
C GLU A 490 2.47 11.60 -10.67
N GLN A 491 2.60 11.21 -11.94
CA GLN A 491 1.78 10.15 -12.54
C GLN A 491 2.29 8.79 -12.04
N MET A 492 1.79 8.38 -10.90
CA MET A 492 2.09 7.10 -10.28
C MET A 492 0.80 6.50 -9.72
N PRO A 493 0.24 5.47 -10.38
CA PRO A 493 -1.03 4.88 -9.97
C PRO A 493 -0.92 3.99 -8.73
N ILE A 494 0.26 3.49 -8.39
CA ILE A 494 0.47 2.59 -7.25
C ILE A 494 0.60 3.43 -5.98
N ARG A 495 -0.45 3.40 -5.13
CA ARG A 495 -0.54 4.22 -3.92
C ARG A 495 -1.19 3.46 -2.77
N GLY A 496 -0.87 3.88 -1.54
CA GLY A 496 -1.52 3.39 -0.34
C GLY A 496 -1.14 1.96 0.03
N PHE A 497 -2.14 1.10 0.17
CA PHE A 497 -1.99 -0.28 0.61
C PHE A 497 -2.63 -1.23 -0.38
N GLN A 498 -1.81 -2.03 -1.06
CA GLN A 498 -2.27 -3.07 -2.00
C GLN A 498 -3.17 -2.56 -3.14
N SER A 499 -3.13 -1.25 -3.47
CA SER A 499 -4.15 -0.59 -4.29
C SER A 499 -3.56 0.21 -5.44
N THR A 500 -4.42 0.51 -6.43
CA THR A 500 -4.11 1.34 -7.59
C THR A 500 -5.17 2.43 -7.72
N VAL A 501 -4.75 3.69 -7.89
CA VAL A 501 -5.60 4.84 -8.21
C VAL A 501 -5.63 5.08 -9.73
N ASP A 502 -6.62 5.89 -10.20
CA ASP A 502 -6.72 6.27 -11.61
C ASP A 502 -5.75 7.41 -11.97
#